data_f1f9b747e102628fc5ef1d4c90bdd07d
#
_entry.id   f1f9b747e102628fc5ef1d4c90bdd07d
#
_cell.length_a   1.000
_cell.length_b   1.000
_cell.length_c   1.000
_cell.angle_alpha   90.00
_cell.angle_beta   90.00
_cell.angle_gamma   90.00
#
_symmetry.space_group_name_H-M   'P 1'
#
loop_
_entity.id
_entity.type
_entity.pdbx_description
1 polymer ?
#
loop_
_entity_poly.entity_id
_entity_poly.type
_entity_poly.pdbx_seq_one_letter_code
_entity_poly.pdbx_strand_id
1 'polypeptide(L)'
;MLVVLGVVVLGAQTEHRGNGRYASREKLEKPIPPEMQNLTDPALNGAVDIHFHVGPDSYPRSIDALDAARLALSRGMRGAVLKHHFSQTAGLAYLARKAAPGFEAFGGIALNTPVGGLNVEAIRHMVEIEGGYGKVVWMPTHDGETEGKRENRPYVIVSQNGALVPAALDVIKFVAARQLTLETGHSTPDEQLMIVREAKRQGVRHIIVTHEGNIPGPMTTPQLKEAAAQGAFIEFCTTGLTAQTAPVKIARIREIGPEHVIVSSDVGLVGSPLHPDSLAWFAKQLRAAGVAERDIDAMYKDNPATALGLPLRPRT
;
A
#
# COMPACT_ATOMS: atom_id res chain seq x y z
N MET A 1 54.40 -1.36 36.79
CA MET A 1 53.54 -0.17 36.69
C MET A 1 52.93 -0.18 35.31
N LEU A 2 51.77 -0.81 35.15
CA LEU A 2 51.07 -0.92 33.88
C LEU A 2 50.07 0.23 33.81
N VAL A 3 50.21 1.11 32.81
CA VAL A 3 49.25 2.17 32.51
C VAL A 3 48.26 1.59 31.51
N VAL A 4 47.02 1.35 31.95
CA VAL A 4 45.89 1.00 31.07
C VAL A 4 45.31 2.30 30.54
N LEU A 5 45.57 2.61 29.25
CA LEU A 5 44.89 3.66 28.54
C LEU A 5 43.46 3.17 28.18
N GLY A 6 42.47 3.69 28.86
CA GLY A 6 41.08 3.53 28.51
C GLY A 6 40.76 4.33 27.25
N VAL A 7 40.44 3.62 26.17
CA VAL A 7 39.87 4.23 24.96
C VAL A 7 38.40 4.51 25.23
N VAL A 8 38.06 5.78 25.47
CA VAL A 8 36.66 6.25 25.48
C VAL A 8 36.23 6.32 24.04
N VAL A 9 35.46 5.34 23.57
CA VAL A 9 34.74 5.42 22.29
C VAL A 9 33.54 6.36 22.51
N LEU A 10 33.74 7.64 22.24
CA LEU A 10 32.61 8.55 22.00
C LEU A 10 31.88 8.09 20.76
N GLY A 11 30.78 7.37 20.94
CA GLY A 11 29.83 7.09 19.90
C GLY A 11 29.26 8.41 19.38
N ALA A 12 29.79 8.92 18.28
CA ALA A 12 29.15 9.95 17.52
C ALA A 12 27.83 9.35 16.98
N GLN A 13 26.72 9.64 17.62
CA GLN A 13 25.42 9.55 17.00
C GLN A 13 25.44 10.55 15.85
N THR A 14 25.75 10.05 14.64
CA THR A 14 25.54 10.82 13.44
C THR A 14 24.03 11.04 13.34
N GLU A 15 23.59 12.24 13.72
CA GLU A 15 22.29 12.73 13.32
C GLU A 15 22.20 12.54 11.79
N HIS A 16 21.37 11.62 11.37
CA HIS A 16 20.99 11.50 9.97
C HIS A 16 20.25 12.80 9.61
N ARG A 17 21.00 13.81 9.21
CA ARG A 17 20.45 14.97 8.49
C ARG A 17 20.02 14.46 7.12
N GLY A 18 18.89 13.77 7.06
CA GLY A 18 18.19 13.50 5.81
C GLY A 18 17.93 14.85 5.14
N ASN A 19 18.33 14.98 3.90
CA ASN A 19 18.06 16.14 3.06
C ASN A 19 16.55 16.44 3.03
N GLY A 20 16.00 17.13 4.03
CA GLY A 20 14.70 17.80 4.04
C GLY A 20 13.44 17.03 3.61
N ARG A 21 13.58 15.79 3.13
CA ARG A 21 12.46 14.98 2.57
C ARG A 21 11.49 14.49 3.63
N TYR A 22 11.94 14.36 4.88
CA TYR A 22 11.12 13.76 5.92
C TYR A 22 11.12 14.63 7.15
N ALA A 23 9.95 15.01 7.61
CA ALA A 23 9.81 15.65 8.90
C ALA A 23 10.40 14.72 9.97
N SER A 24 11.11 15.29 10.97
CA SER A 24 11.56 14.53 12.13
C SER A 24 10.34 13.87 12.80
N ARG A 25 10.57 12.75 13.50
CA ARG A 25 9.52 12.03 14.24
C ARG A 25 8.67 12.98 15.08
N GLU A 26 9.29 13.91 15.81
CA GLU A 26 8.62 14.91 16.64
C GLU A 26 7.65 15.83 15.87
N LYS A 27 7.95 16.17 14.62
CA LYS A 27 7.06 17.00 13.79
C LYS A 27 5.88 16.22 13.23
N LEU A 28 5.97 14.88 13.18
CA LEU A 28 4.91 14.00 12.71
C LEU A 28 4.00 13.50 13.85
N GLU A 29 4.48 13.53 15.09
CA GLU A 29 3.70 13.11 16.26
C GLU A 29 2.53 14.06 16.47
N LYS A 30 1.37 13.64 15.97
CA LYS A 30 0.07 14.26 16.28
C LYS A 30 -0.70 13.30 17.19
N PRO A 31 -1.49 13.82 18.13
CA PRO A 31 -2.35 12.95 18.93
C PRO A 31 -3.35 12.23 18.01
N ILE A 32 -3.37 10.90 18.12
CA ILE A 32 -4.37 10.09 17.42
C ILE A 32 -5.73 10.32 18.11
N PRO A 33 -6.80 10.62 17.35
CA PRO A 33 -8.11 10.81 17.94
C PRO A 33 -8.55 9.59 18.76
N PRO A 34 -9.09 9.76 19.97
CA PRO A 34 -9.50 8.63 20.83
C PRO A 34 -10.46 7.66 20.15
N GLU A 35 -11.33 8.17 19.28
CA GLU A 35 -12.28 7.38 18.49
C GLU A 35 -11.62 6.53 17.42
N MET A 36 -10.31 6.65 17.21
CA MET A 36 -9.51 5.86 16.27
C MET A 36 -8.43 5.04 16.97
N GLN A 37 -8.61 4.74 18.25
CA GLN A 37 -7.64 3.95 19.04
C GLN A 37 -8.30 2.69 19.62
N ASN A 38 -7.55 1.58 19.61
CA ASN A 38 -7.92 0.30 20.22
C ASN A 38 -9.30 -0.23 19.75
N LEU A 39 -9.61 -0.03 18.49
CA LEU A 39 -10.89 -0.44 17.91
C LEU A 39 -10.90 -1.91 17.54
N THR A 40 -12.07 -2.52 17.72
CA THR A 40 -12.42 -3.83 17.17
C THR A 40 -13.62 -3.70 16.26
N ASP A 41 -13.67 -4.52 15.22
CA ASP A 41 -14.79 -4.54 14.28
C ASP A 41 -14.87 -5.91 13.58
N PRO A 42 -16.06 -6.50 13.36
CA PRO A 42 -16.22 -7.77 12.65
C PRO A 42 -15.63 -7.76 11.24
N ALA A 43 -15.53 -6.60 10.58
CA ALA A 43 -14.91 -6.47 9.26
C ALA A 43 -13.43 -6.88 9.26
N LEU A 44 -12.74 -6.76 10.40
CA LEU A 44 -11.34 -7.17 10.51
C LEU A 44 -11.16 -8.68 10.47
N ASN A 45 -12.17 -9.46 10.89
CA ASN A 45 -12.04 -10.92 10.91
C ASN A 45 -11.91 -11.50 9.50
N GLY A 46 -10.70 -11.94 9.15
CA GLY A 46 -10.35 -12.42 7.82
C GLY A 46 -9.97 -11.32 6.81
N ALA A 47 -9.90 -10.05 7.23
CA ALA A 47 -9.50 -8.93 6.36
C ALA A 47 -8.07 -9.07 5.85
N VAL A 48 -7.84 -8.54 4.65
CA VAL A 48 -6.52 -8.42 4.03
C VAL A 48 -6.27 -6.95 3.68
N ASP A 49 -5.26 -6.35 4.27
CA ASP A 49 -4.84 -4.99 3.96
C ASP A 49 -3.75 -5.00 2.88
N ILE A 50 -4.04 -4.45 1.72
CA ILE A 50 -3.11 -4.47 0.59
C ILE A 50 -2.10 -3.30 0.59
N HIS A 51 -2.20 -2.37 1.57
CA HIS A 51 -1.41 -1.15 1.61
C HIS A 51 -0.97 -0.84 3.04
N PHE A 52 0.01 -1.59 3.54
CA PHE A 52 0.35 -1.70 4.95
C PHE A 52 1.77 -1.18 5.22
N HIS A 53 1.90 0.13 5.50
CA HIS A 53 3.20 0.73 5.75
C HIS A 53 3.74 0.41 7.14
N VAL A 54 4.96 -0.10 7.23
CA VAL A 54 5.59 -0.55 8.48
C VAL A 54 7.06 -0.18 8.55
N GLY A 55 7.62 -0.19 9.76
CA GLY A 55 9.06 -0.11 9.96
C GLY A 55 9.78 -1.46 9.89
N PRO A 56 11.13 -1.44 9.78
CA PRO A 56 11.98 -0.27 9.59
C PRO A 56 11.88 0.26 8.14
N ASP A 57 11.77 1.57 7.99
CA ASP A 57 11.66 2.23 6.68
C ASP A 57 12.49 3.52 6.70
N SER A 58 12.70 4.12 5.53
CA SER A 58 13.30 5.46 5.40
C SER A 58 12.43 6.56 6.01
N TYR A 59 11.15 6.28 6.23
CA TYR A 59 10.23 7.14 6.98
C TYR A 59 10.08 6.68 8.42
N PRO A 60 9.89 7.60 9.38
CA PRO A 60 9.48 7.23 10.74
C PRO A 60 8.11 6.54 10.70
N ARG A 61 8.08 5.26 11.07
CA ARG A 61 6.86 4.46 11.12
C ARG A 61 6.34 4.33 12.56
N SER A 62 5.03 4.22 12.70
CA SER A 62 4.35 4.07 14.00
C SER A 62 4.61 2.72 14.66
N ILE A 63 4.84 1.68 13.85
CA ILE A 63 5.02 0.30 14.30
C ILE A 63 5.94 -0.44 13.33
N ASP A 64 6.75 -1.37 13.83
CA ASP A 64 7.55 -2.25 12.97
C ASP A 64 6.72 -3.41 12.40
N ALA A 65 7.29 -4.08 11.39
CA ALA A 65 6.57 -5.12 10.66
C ALA A 65 6.22 -6.35 11.51
N LEU A 66 7.05 -6.70 12.50
CA LEU A 66 6.84 -7.88 13.32
C LEU A 66 5.71 -7.65 14.31
N ASP A 67 5.72 -6.49 14.97
CA ASP A 67 4.67 -6.11 15.90
C ASP A 67 3.36 -5.75 15.19
N ALA A 68 3.44 -5.15 13.99
CA ALA A 68 2.27 -4.91 13.15
C ALA A 68 1.59 -6.21 12.73
N ALA A 69 2.35 -7.24 12.35
CA ALA A 69 1.80 -8.55 12.01
C ALA A 69 1.14 -9.24 13.21
N ARG A 70 1.77 -9.18 14.40
CA ARG A 70 1.17 -9.70 15.66
C ARG A 70 -0.12 -8.97 16.01
N LEU A 71 -0.12 -7.65 15.92
CA LEU A 71 -1.29 -6.82 16.20
C LEU A 71 -2.43 -7.15 15.22
N ALA A 72 -2.15 -7.15 13.92
CA ALA A 72 -3.16 -7.44 12.90
C ALA A 72 -3.77 -8.85 13.10
N LEU A 73 -2.94 -9.85 13.35
CA LEU A 73 -3.39 -11.21 13.67
C LEU A 73 -4.26 -11.25 14.94
N SER A 74 -3.86 -10.56 16.01
CA SER A 74 -4.63 -10.49 17.27
C SER A 74 -6.00 -9.81 17.11
N ARG A 75 -6.16 -8.97 16.06
CA ARG A 75 -7.42 -8.33 15.68
C ARG A 75 -8.24 -9.15 14.68
N GLY A 76 -7.80 -10.39 14.37
CA GLY A 76 -8.49 -11.31 13.47
C GLY A 76 -8.19 -11.13 11.99
N MET A 77 -7.27 -10.24 11.61
CA MET A 77 -6.92 -10.04 10.20
C MET A 77 -6.22 -11.29 9.64
N ARG A 78 -6.53 -11.62 8.39
CA ARG A 78 -5.91 -12.70 7.64
C ARG A 78 -4.48 -12.40 7.24
N GLY A 79 -4.23 -11.20 6.75
CA GLY A 79 -2.92 -10.85 6.22
C GLY A 79 -2.80 -9.41 5.76
N ALA A 80 -1.62 -9.07 5.26
CA ALA A 80 -1.37 -7.76 4.67
C ALA A 80 -0.22 -7.78 3.66
N VAL A 81 -0.20 -6.79 2.76
CA VAL A 81 0.95 -6.48 1.90
C VAL A 81 1.76 -5.38 2.54
N LEU A 82 2.94 -5.71 3.02
CA LEU A 82 3.87 -4.75 3.60
C LEU A 82 4.42 -3.84 2.51
N LYS A 83 4.40 -2.53 2.73
CA LYS A 83 4.82 -1.54 1.74
C LYS A 83 5.89 -0.60 2.27
N HIS A 84 6.91 -0.40 1.42
CA HIS A 84 7.88 0.70 1.51
C HIS A 84 7.89 1.47 0.19
N HIS A 85 8.34 2.74 0.24
CA HIS A 85 8.48 3.52 -0.99
C HIS A 85 9.82 3.30 -1.69
N PHE A 86 10.88 2.92 -0.96
CA PHE A 86 12.25 2.96 -1.46
C PHE A 86 13.00 1.64 -1.36
N SER A 87 12.32 0.58 -0.94
CA SER A 87 12.86 -0.78 -0.92
C SER A 87 11.76 -1.81 -1.15
N GLN A 88 12.13 -3.00 -1.58
CA GLN A 88 11.21 -4.14 -1.61
C GLN A 88 11.01 -4.70 -0.19
N THR A 89 9.89 -5.37 0.05
CA THR A 89 9.48 -5.83 1.38
C THR A 89 9.23 -7.34 1.48
N ALA A 90 9.63 -8.14 0.46
CA ALA A 90 9.41 -9.59 0.49
C ALA A 90 10.18 -10.29 1.62
N GLY A 91 11.44 -9.86 1.88
CA GLY A 91 12.21 -10.39 3.02
C GLY A 91 11.60 -10.01 4.37
N LEU A 92 11.04 -8.81 4.47
CA LEU A 92 10.33 -8.36 5.67
C LEU A 92 9.05 -9.17 5.90
N ALA A 93 8.31 -9.50 4.83
CA ALA A 93 7.14 -10.36 4.90
C ALA A 93 7.49 -11.78 5.37
N TYR A 94 8.63 -12.32 4.94
CA TYR A 94 9.15 -13.60 5.43
C TYR A 94 9.35 -13.59 6.96
N LEU A 95 9.99 -12.54 7.48
CA LEU A 95 10.21 -12.39 8.92
C LEU A 95 8.91 -12.16 9.70
N ALA A 96 7.99 -11.35 9.16
CA ALA A 96 6.70 -11.08 9.76
C ALA A 96 5.86 -12.37 9.92
N ARG A 97 5.88 -13.25 8.91
CA ARG A 97 5.23 -14.59 8.99
C ARG A 97 5.83 -15.46 10.09
N LYS A 98 7.14 -15.41 10.31
CA LYS A 98 7.80 -16.12 11.42
C LYS A 98 7.41 -15.54 12.78
N ALA A 99 7.28 -14.22 12.88
CA ALA A 99 6.93 -13.53 14.12
C ALA A 99 5.45 -13.68 14.51
N ALA A 100 4.58 -13.87 13.52
CA ALA A 100 3.12 -14.04 13.68
C ALA A 100 2.63 -15.25 12.89
N PRO A 101 2.86 -16.49 13.35
CA PRO A 101 2.42 -17.71 12.66
C PRO A 101 0.90 -17.69 12.43
N GLY A 102 0.49 -17.90 11.18
CA GLY A 102 -0.92 -17.81 10.75
C GLY A 102 -1.29 -16.49 10.09
N PHE A 103 -0.48 -15.43 10.23
CA PHE A 103 -0.65 -14.19 9.48
C PHE A 103 -0.04 -14.30 8.09
N GLU A 104 -0.82 -13.97 7.06
CA GLU A 104 -0.37 -14.04 5.66
C GLU A 104 0.27 -12.70 5.24
N ALA A 105 1.51 -12.44 5.67
CA ALA A 105 2.26 -11.27 5.20
C ALA A 105 2.79 -11.49 3.79
N PHE A 106 2.63 -10.50 2.92
CA PHE A 106 3.20 -10.42 1.58
C PHE A 106 4.05 -9.17 1.46
N GLY A 107 4.95 -9.15 0.51
CA GLY A 107 5.77 -7.99 0.18
C GLY A 107 5.48 -7.47 -1.21
N GLY A 108 5.99 -6.29 -1.46
CA GLY A 108 5.91 -5.65 -2.75
C GLY A 108 7.09 -4.71 -3.01
N ILE A 109 7.05 -4.05 -4.15
CA ILE A 109 8.05 -3.06 -4.57
C ILE A 109 7.37 -1.88 -5.25
N ALA A 110 7.70 -0.67 -4.82
CA ALA A 110 7.32 0.57 -5.50
C ALA A 110 8.48 1.02 -6.41
N LEU A 111 8.19 1.22 -7.69
CA LEU A 111 9.19 1.46 -8.72
C LEU A 111 9.69 2.93 -8.72
N ASN A 112 10.16 3.36 -7.55
CA ASN A 112 10.78 4.66 -7.34
C ASN A 112 12.27 4.64 -7.68
N THR A 113 12.91 5.81 -7.71
CA THR A 113 14.33 5.97 -8.09
C THR A 113 15.31 5.12 -7.29
N PRO A 114 15.17 4.91 -5.95
CA PRO A 114 16.11 4.09 -5.18
C PRO A 114 16.16 2.61 -5.56
N VAL A 115 15.09 2.07 -6.17
CA VAL A 115 15.07 0.70 -6.70
C VAL A 115 15.40 0.65 -8.20
N GLY A 116 15.80 1.79 -8.78
CA GLY A 116 16.14 1.91 -10.20
C GLY A 116 14.97 2.29 -11.11
N GLY A 117 13.87 2.81 -10.56
CA GLY A 117 12.69 3.21 -11.34
C GLY A 117 11.94 1.99 -11.89
N LEU A 118 11.55 2.05 -13.17
CA LEU A 118 10.87 0.94 -13.89
C LEU A 118 11.85 -0.22 -14.17
N ASN A 119 12.31 -0.85 -13.11
CA ASN A 119 13.40 -1.83 -13.11
C ASN A 119 12.87 -3.27 -12.94
N VAL A 120 12.79 -4.00 -14.03
CA VAL A 120 12.34 -5.40 -14.06
C VAL A 120 13.24 -6.31 -13.20
N GLU A 121 14.55 -6.05 -13.14
CA GLU A 121 15.46 -6.88 -12.34
C GLU A 121 15.21 -6.72 -10.85
N ALA A 122 14.87 -5.52 -10.38
CA ALA A 122 14.48 -5.32 -8.98
C ALA A 122 13.20 -6.10 -8.63
N ILE A 123 12.23 -6.17 -9.56
CA ILE A 123 11.02 -6.99 -9.38
C ILE A 123 11.39 -8.48 -9.35
N ARG A 124 12.27 -8.93 -10.26
CA ARG A 124 12.75 -10.32 -10.30
C ARG A 124 13.35 -10.71 -8.96
N HIS A 125 14.28 -9.92 -8.42
CA HIS A 125 14.89 -10.19 -7.13
C HIS A 125 13.89 -10.20 -5.97
N MET A 126 12.89 -9.33 -5.98
CA MET A 126 11.80 -9.38 -4.99
C MET A 126 11.04 -10.72 -5.02
N VAL A 127 10.74 -11.23 -6.21
CA VAL A 127 9.99 -12.50 -6.37
C VAL A 127 10.84 -13.72 -5.97
N GLU A 128 12.15 -13.64 -6.16
CA GLU A 128 13.11 -14.72 -5.85
C GLU A 128 13.51 -14.78 -4.37
N ILE A 129 13.10 -13.84 -3.54
CA ILE A 129 13.33 -13.88 -2.10
C ILE A 129 12.70 -15.16 -1.51
N GLU A 130 13.43 -15.80 -0.60
CA GLU A 130 12.99 -17.00 0.11
C GLU A 130 11.57 -16.89 0.65
N GLY A 131 10.76 -17.92 0.43
CA GLY A 131 9.35 -17.98 0.80
C GLY A 131 8.39 -17.55 -0.32
N GLY A 132 8.87 -16.82 -1.35
CA GLY A 132 8.03 -16.42 -2.50
C GLY A 132 6.91 -15.46 -2.13
N TYR A 133 7.12 -14.61 -1.14
CA TYR A 133 6.09 -13.69 -0.62
C TYR A 133 6.04 -12.34 -1.33
N GLY A 134 6.92 -12.07 -2.31
CA GLY A 134 6.84 -10.89 -3.18
C GLY A 134 5.65 -11.01 -4.12
N LYS A 135 4.65 -10.14 -3.98
CA LYS A 135 3.35 -10.25 -4.68
C LYS A 135 2.97 -9.00 -5.46
N VAL A 136 3.26 -7.81 -4.97
CA VAL A 136 2.71 -6.57 -5.49
C VAL A 136 3.79 -5.68 -6.07
N VAL A 137 3.50 -5.12 -7.24
CA VAL A 137 4.33 -4.14 -7.92
C VAL A 137 3.52 -2.85 -8.07
N TRP A 138 3.95 -1.79 -7.40
CA TRP A 138 3.43 -0.45 -7.62
C TRP A 138 4.22 0.24 -8.72
N MET A 139 3.55 0.82 -9.70
CA MET A 139 4.16 1.84 -10.54
C MET A 139 4.71 2.97 -9.65
N PRO A 140 5.54 3.90 -10.18
CA PRO A 140 6.16 4.92 -9.34
C PRO A 140 5.16 5.61 -8.42
N THR A 141 5.54 5.75 -7.16
CA THR A 141 4.75 6.44 -6.13
C THR A 141 5.37 7.80 -5.83
N HIS A 142 6.07 7.97 -4.71
CA HIS A 142 6.70 9.25 -4.34
C HIS A 142 7.62 9.86 -5.39
N ASP A 143 8.26 9.04 -6.23
CA ASP A 143 9.08 9.53 -7.33
C ASP A 143 8.32 9.53 -8.66
N GLY A 144 6.98 9.52 -8.64
CA GLY A 144 6.16 9.75 -9.81
C GLY A 144 6.34 11.16 -10.37
N GLU A 145 6.06 11.35 -11.67
CA GLU A 145 6.34 12.59 -12.38
C GLU A 145 5.65 13.82 -11.75
N THR A 146 4.39 13.69 -11.36
CA THR A 146 3.62 14.80 -10.77
C THR A 146 4.24 15.29 -9.46
N GLU A 147 4.62 14.39 -8.56
CA GLU A 147 5.23 14.75 -7.29
C GLU A 147 6.67 15.24 -7.49
N GLY A 148 7.45 14.58 -8.34
CA GLY A 148 8.81 14.98 -8.66
C GLY A 148 8.89 16.40 -9.24
N LYS A 149 8.01 16.72 -10.18
CA LYS A 149 7.91 18.08 -10.75
C LYS A 149 7.48 19.11 -9.69
N ARG A 150 6.46 18.80 -8.89
CA ARG A 150 6.00 19.69 -7.82
C ARG A 150 7.08 20.01 -6.80
N GLU A 151 7.92 19.03 -6.48
CA GLU A 151 8.96 19.13 -5.45
C GLU A 151 10.36 19.42 -6.01
N ASN A 152 10.46 19.67 -7.32
CA ASN A 152 11.72 19.94 -8.03
C ASN A 152 12.82 18.90 -7.73
N ARG A 153 12.49 17.61 -7.90
CA ARG A 153 13.40 16.49 -7.66
C ARG A 153 13.35 15.46 -8.80
N PRO A 154 14.33 14.56 -8.90
CA PRO A 154 14.29 13.46 -9.87
C PRO A 154 13.00 12.65 -9.77
N TYR A 155 12.48 12.22 -10.91
CA TYR A 155 11.26 11.43 -11.00
C TYR A 155 11.36 10.36 -12.09
N VAL A 156 10.44 9.42 -12.03
CA VAL A 156 10.27 8.33 -12.99
C VAL A 156 9.03 8.60 -13.82
N ILE A 157 9.19 8.62 -15.15
CA ILE A 157 8.06 8.77 -16.09
C ILE A 157 7.49 7.39 -16.43
N VAL A 158 6.19 7.28 -16.50
CA VAL A 158 5.48 6.07 -16.98
C VAL A 158 4.93 6.25 -18.37
N SER A 159 4.71 7.48 -18.80
CA SER A 159 4.22 7.81 -20.13
C SER A 159 4.95 9.01 -20.74
N GLN A 160 4.96 9.08 -22.07
CA GLN A 160 5.48 10.21 -22.83
C GLN A 160 4.71 10.33 -24.14
N ASN A 161 4.34 11.56 -24.52
CA ASN A 161 3.61 11.84 -25.77
C ASN A 161 2.31 11.00 -25.93
N GLY A 162 1.60 10.77 -24.81
CA GLY A 162 0.32 10.04 -24.80
C GLY A 162 0.45 8.51 -24.90
N ALA A 163 1.63 7.94 -24.70
CA ALA A 163 1.87 6.51 -24.70
C ALA A 163 2.75 6.08 -23.53
N LEU A 164 2.57 4.84 -23.03
CA LEU A 164 3.45 4.26 -22.02
C LEU A 164 4.87 4.12 -22.59
N VAL A 165 5.87 4.44 -21.75
CA VAL A 165 7.28 4.26 -22.14
C VAL A 165 7.66 2.78 -22.24
N PRO A 166 8.65 2.39 -23.05
CA PRO A 166 9.04 0.98 -23.22
C PRO A 166 9.31 0.27 -21.90
N ALA A 167 9.98 0.92 -20.94
CA ALA A 167 10.25 0.33 -19.64
C ALA A 167 8.97 0.02 -18.84
N ALA A 168 7.90 0.84 -18.97
CA ALA A 168 6.60 0.54 -18.36
C ALA A 168 5.95 -0.70 -19.00
N LEU A 169 6.06 -0.84 -20.33
CA LEU A 169 5.56 -2.01 -21.05
C LEU A 169 6.30 -3.28 -20.62
N ASP A 170 7.62 -3.22 -20.44
CA ASP A 170 8.43 -4.35 -19.96
C ASP A 170 8.06 -4.77 -18.52
N VAL A 171 7.81 -3.81 -17.64
CA VAL A 171 7.30 -4.06 -16.28
C VAL A 171 5.96 -4.78 -16.34
N ILE A 172 4.99 -4.25 -17.10
CA ILE A 172 3.65 -4.86 -17.22
C ILE A 172 3.75 -6.29 -17.77
N LYS A 173 4.59 -6.50 -18.80
CA LYS A 173 4.86 -7.83 -19.36
C LYS A 173 5.42 -8.80 -18.35
N PHE A 174 6.37 -8.36 -17.53
CA PHE A 174 6.96 -9.19 -16.48
C PHE A 174 5.93 -9.54 -15.39
N VAL A 175 5.14 -8.55 -14.95
CA VAL A 175 4.06 -8.74 -13.98
C VAL A 175 3.05 -9.78 -14.49
N ALA A 176 2.63 -9.69 -15.75
CA ALA A 176 1.72 -10.65 -16.39
C ALA A 176 2.32 -12.07 -16.39
N ALA A 177 3.57 -12.21 -16.83
CA ALA A 177 4.28 -13.49 -16.91
C ALA A 177 4.46 -14.17 -15.55
N ARG A 178 4.61 -13.38 -14.48
CA ARG A 178 4.80 -13.87 -13.09
C ARG A 178 3.52 -13.91 -12.28
N GLN A 179 2.38 -13.54 -12.87
CA GLN A 179 1.07 -13.49 -12.21
C GLN A 179 1.09 -12.65 -10.90
N LEU A 180 1.81 -11.53 -10.93
CA LEU A 180 1.88 -10.58 -9.82
C LEU A 180 0.68 -9.63 -9.88
N THR A 181 0.44 -8.95 -8.78
CA THR A 181 -0.51 -7.85 -8.71
C THR A 181 0.17 -6.57 -9.16
N LEU A 182 -0.45 -5.85 -10.10
CA LEU A 182 -0.02 -4.54 -10.56
C LEU A 182 -0.87 -3.45 -9.94
N GLU A 183 -0.23 -2.47 -9.32
CA GLU A 183 -0.86 -1.25 -8.86
C GLU A 183 -0.39 -0.04 -9.66
N THR A 184 -1.31 0.90 -9.96
CA THR A 184 -1.04 2.04 -10.86
C THR A 184 -0.12 3.11 -10.25
N GLY A 185 0.17 3.03 -8.96
CA GLY A 185 1.03 4.00 -8.26
C GLY A 185 0.43 5.41 -8.23
N HIS A 186 1.30 6.43 -8.16
CA HIS A 186 0.90 7.83 -8.18
C HIS A 186 0.88 8.41 -9.62
N SER A 187 0.43 7.60 -10.56
CA SER A 187 0.23 8.03 -11.96
C SER A 187 -0.99 8.94 -12.07
N THR A 188 -0.97 9.86 -13.05
CA THR A 188 -2.14 10.73 -13.32
C THR A 188 -3.37 9.88 -13.71
N PRO A 189 -4.61 10.40 -13.57
CA PRO A 189 -5.81 9.65 -13.96
C PRO A 189 -5.75 9.05 -15.37
N ASP A 190 -5.22 9.77 -16.34
CA ASP A 190 -5.08 9.27 -17.71
C ASP A 190 -4.01 8.18 -17.83
N GLU A 191 -2.89 8.33 -17.12
CA GLU A 191 -1.85 7.30 -17.05
C GLU A 191 -2.35 6.03 -16.37
N GLN A 192 -3.13 6.17 -15.29
CA GLN A 192 -3.74 5.02 -14.61
C GLN A 192 -4.61 4.21 -15.59
N LEU A 193 -5.44 4.88 -16.41
CA LEU A 193 -6.19 4.20 -17.45
C LEU A 193 -5.32 3.57 -18.55
N MET A 194 -4.25 4.25 -18.96
CA MET A 194 -3.29 3.66 -19.92
C MET A 194 -2.65 2.39 -19.36
N ILE A 195 -2.24 2.42 -18.06
CA ILE A 195 -1.66 1.26 -17.37
C ILE A 195 -2.68 0.13 -17.27
N VAL A 196 -3.92 0.40 -16.86
CA VAL A 196 -4.99 -0.60 -16.73
C VAL A 196 -5.31 -1.26 -18.08
N ARG A 197 -5.50 -0.46 -19.14
CA ARG A 197 -5.77 -0.96 -20.51
C ARG A 197 -4.64 -1.86 -21.00
N GLU A 198 -3.41 -1.43 -20.84
CA GLU A 198 -2.23 -2.18 -21.25
C GLU A 198 -2.04 -3.46 -20.43
N ALA A 199 -2.20 -3.37 -19.10
CA ALA A 199 -2.14 -4.52 -18.20
C ALA A 199 -3.18 -5.59 -18.61
N LYS A 200 -4.43 -5.17 -18.89
CA LYS A 200 -5.46 -6.06 -19.40
C LYS A 200 -5.07 -6.69 -20.72
N ARG A 201 -4.54 -5.89 -21.66
CA ARG A 201 -4.11 -6.37 -22.98
C ARG A 201 -2.99 -7.40 -22.88
N GLN A 202 -2.07 -7.24 -21.94
CA GLN A 202 -0.95 -8.17 -21.70
C GLN A 202 -1.32 -9.38 -20.83
N GLY A 203 -2.56 -9.46 -20.32
CA GLY A 203 -3.04 -10.60 -19.54
C GLY A 203 -2.69 -10.54 -18.06
N VAL A 204 -2.40 -9.35 -17.50
CA VAL A 204 -2.32 -9.17 -16.05
C VAL A 204 -3.69 -9.47 -15.45
N ARG A 205 -3.74 -10.40 -14.50
CA ARG A 205 -5.00 -10.85 -13.88
C ARG A 205 -5.42 -10.02 -12.69
N HIS A 206 -4.47 -9.42 -12.01
CA HIS A 206 -4.65 -8.71 -10.74
C HIS A 206 -4.18 -7.26 -10.93
N ILE A 207 -5.14 -6.37 -11.11
CA ILE A 207 -4.88 -4.94 -11.36
C ILE A 207 -5.61 -4.13 -10.31
N ILE A 208 -4.93 -3.14 -9.74
CA ILE A 208 -5.49 -2.23 -8.74
C ILE A 208 -5.17 -0.79 -9.14
N VAL A 209 -6.19 0.05 -9.16
CA VAL A 209 -6.05 1.50 -9.19
C VAL A 209 -5.71 1.96 -7.79
N THR A 210 -4.48 2.44 -7.59
CA THR A 210 -3.94 2.79 -6.27
C THR A 210 -4.64 4.01 -5.67
N HIS A 211 -5.07 3.91 -4.42
CA HIS A 211 -5.64 4.93 -3.50
C HIS A 211 -6.40 6.08 -4.18
N GLU A 212 -7.53 5.76 -4.80
CA GLU A 212 -8.39 6.71 -5.49
C GLU A 212 -8.70 7.95 -4.62
N GLY A 213 -8.62 9.11 -5.26
CA GLY A 213 -8.89 10.41 -4.62
C GLY A 213 -7.72 11.03 -3.85
N ASN A 214 -6.57 10.36 -3.77
CA ASN A 214 -5.36 10.89 -3.15
C ASN A 214 -4.47 11.59 -4.22
N ILE A 215 -3.20 11.24 -4.29
CA ILE A 215 -2.22 11.82 -5.23
C ILE A 215 -2.18 10.96 -6.51
N PRO A 216 -2.15 11.58 -7.67
CA PRO A 216 -2.10 13.02 -8.01
C PRO A 216 -3.46 13.72 -8.09
N GLY A 217 -4.53 13.02 -7.83
CA GLY A 217 -5.89 13.54 -7.83
C GLY A 217 -6.91 12.47 -8.23
N PRO A 218 -8.22 12.76 -8.08
CA PRO A 218 -9.25 11.77 -8.34
C PRO A 218 -9.44 11.50 -9.84
N MET A 219 -9.68 10.25 -10.17
CA MET A 219 -10.24 9.88 -11.46
C MET A 219 -11.71 10.35 -11.53
N THR A 220 -12.21 10.61 -12.71
CA THR A 220 -13.65 10.83 -12.91
C THR A 220 -14.43 9.51 -12.73
N THR A 221 -15.71 9.57 -12.38
CA THR A 221 -16.57 8.37 -12.28
C THR A 221 -16.58 7.52 -13.57
N PRO A 222 -16.66 8.10 -14.77
CA PRO A 222 -16.51 7.33 -16.00
C PRO A 222 -15.17 6.58 -16.11
N GLN A 223 -14.05 7.22 -15.75
CA GLN A 223 -12.72 6.59 -15.76
C GLN A 223 -12.64 5.41 -14.78
N LEU A 224 -13.19 5.56 -13.56
CA LEU A 224 -13.22 4.48 -12.58
C LEU A 224 -14.09 3.30 -13.05
N LYS A 225 -15.24 3.57 -13.62
CA LYS A 225 -16.10 2.53 -14.22
C LYS A 225 -15.43 1.83 -15.39
N GLU A 226 -14.67 2.56 -16.20
CA GLU A 226 -13.89 1.97 -17.27
C GLU A 226 -12.79 1.05 -16.69
N ALA A 227 -12.03 1.50 -15.69
CA ALA A 227 -11.01 0.68 -15.05
C ALA A 227 -11.61 -0.60 -14.43
N ALA A 228 -12.76 -0.49 -13.75
CA ALA A 228 -13.48 -1.62 -13.20
C ALA A 228 -13.95 -2.60 -14.30
N ALA A 229 -14.48 -2.10 -15.42
CA ALA A 229 -14.88 -2.92 -16.56
C ALA A 229 -13.70 -3.65 -17.23
N GLN A 230 -12.48 -3.13 -17.12
CA GLN A 230 -11.26 -3.83 -17.52
C GLN A 230 -10.82 -4.91 -16.50
N GLY A 231 -11.49 -5.01 -15.36
CA GLY A 231 -11.22 -5.97 -14.29
C GLY A 231 -10.26 -5.45 -13.21
N ALA A 232 -10.00 -4.15 -13.15
CA ALA A 232 -9.25 -3.55 -12.07
C ALA A 232 -10.13 -3.36 -10.84
N PHE A 233 -9.57 -3.58 -9.65
CA PHE A 233 -10.13 -3.09 -8.40
C PHE A 233 -9.72 -1.63 -8.17
N ILE A 234 -10.59 -0.89 -7.51
CA ILE A 234 -10.36 0.50 -7.13
C ILE A 234 -10.05 0.53 -5.63
N GLU A 235 -8.87 0.95 -5.28
CA GLU A 235 -8.44 1.02 -3.89
C GLU A 235 -8.89 2.33 -3.23
N PHE A 236 -9.55 2.22 -2.09
CA PHE A 236 -9.88 3.31 -1.19
C PHE A 236 -9.12 3.17 0.13
N CYS A 237 -8.19 4.09 0.39
CA CYS A 237 -7.41 4.09 1.62
C CYS A 237 -8.09 4.85 2.74
N THR A 238 -7.84 4.41 3.98
CA THR A 238 -8.34 5.09 5.18
C THR A 238 -7.43 6.20 5.66
N THR A 239 -6.21 6.31 5.12
CA THR A 239 -5.27 7.39 5.45
C THR A 239 -5.91 8.76 5.23
N GLY A 240 -5.74 9.66 6.20
CA GLY A 240 -6.27 11.02 6.13
C GLY A 240 -7.81 11.14 6.22
N LEU A 241 -8.55 10.03 6.41
CA LEU A 241 -9.99 10.10 6.60
C LEU A 241 -10.36 10.72 7.95
N THR A 242 -11.43 11.50 7.90
CA THR A 242 -12.09 12.09 9.06
C THR A 242 -13.59 11.84 8.96
N ALA A 243 -14.34 12.11 10.04
CA ALA A 243 -15.79 12.03 10.02
C ALA A 243 -16.43 12.95 8.97
N GLN A 244 -15.75 14.04 8.60
CA GLN A 244 -16.21 14.99 7.57
C GLN A 244 -15.95 14.49 6.15
N THR A 245 -14.87 13.77 5.90
CA THR A 245 -14.47 13.32 4.56
C THR A 245 -14.94 11.91 4.21
N ALA A 246 -15.19 11.04 5.21
CA ALA A 246 -15.68 9.69 5.01
C ALA A 246 -16.98 9.61 4.17
N PRO A 247 -18.00 10.48 4.37
CA PRO A 247 -19.23 10.44 3.56
C PRO A 247 -18.99 10.63 2.06
N VAL A 248 -18.03 11.48 1.67
CA VAL A 248 -17.66 11.71 0.26
C VAL A 248 -17.08 10.43 -0.34
N LYS A 249 -16.16 9.79 0.38
CA LYS A 249 -15.55 8.53 -0.05
C LYS A 249 -16.60 7.41 -0.15
N ILE A 250 -17.52 7.31 0.81
CA ILE A 250 -18.61 6.30 0.80
C ILE A 250 -19.56 6.52 -0.40
N ALA A 251 -19.90 7.77 -0.72
CA ALA A 251 -20.71 8.07 -1.90
C ALA A 251 -20.03 7.59 -3.18
N ARG A 252 -18.71 7.78 -3.29
CA ARG A 252 -17.89 7.34 -4.41
C ARG A 252 -17.84 5.83 -4.54
N ILE A 253 -17.69 5.11 -3.42
CA ILE A 253 -17.75 3.65 -3.37
C ILE A 253 -19.09 3.14 -3.92
N ARG A 254 -20.20 3.78 -3.56
CA ARG A 254 -21.54 3.41 -4.07
C ARG A 254 -21.71 3.65 -5.56
N GLU A 255 -21.09 4.71 -6.10
CA GLU A 255 -21.15 5.01 -7.55
C GLU A 255 -20.41 3.97 -8.38
N ILE A 256 -19.33 3.39 -7.84
CA ILE A 256 -18.49 2.41 -8.52
C ILE A 256 -19.08 1.00 -8.37
N GLY A 257 -19.60 0.69 -7.22
CA GLY A 257 -20.05 -0.65 -6.79
C GLY A 257 -19.03 -1.31 -5.87
N PRO A 258 -19.44 -1.76 -4.66
CA PRO A 258 -18.54 -2.36 -3.67
C PRO A 258 -17.83 -3.63 -4.18
N GLU A 259 -18.38 -4.31 -5.17
CA GLU A 259 -17.77 -5.48 -5.83
C GLU A 259 -16.47 -5.15 -6.59
N HIS A 260 -16.25 -3.89 -6.91
CA HIS A 260 -15.04 -3.41 -7.60
C HIS A 260 -14.09 -2.67 -6.66
N VAL A 261 -14.40 -2.58 -5.38
CA VAL A 261 -13.66 -1.74 -4.43
C VAL A 261 -12.87 -2.59 -3.44
N ILE A 262 -11.65 -2.14 -3.14
CA ILE A 262 -10.85 -2.62 -2.02
C ILE A 262 -10.71 -1.48 -1.02
N VAL A 263 -10.91 -1.78 0.27
CA VAL A 263 -10.56 -0.88 1.36
C VAL A 263 -9.25 -1.34 1.98
N SER A 264 -8.27 -0.44 2.01
CA SER A 264 -6.95 -0.64 2.61
C SER A 264 -6.60 0.51 3.55
N SER A 265 -5.55 0.36 4.32
CA SER A 265 -5.23 1.38 5.32
C SER A 265 -4.42 2.54 4.77
N ASP A 266 -3.31 2.27 4.11
CA ASP A 266 -2.30 3.27 3.71
C ASP A 266 -1.89 4.18 4.89
N VAL A 267 -1.90 3.64 6.10
CA VAL A 267 -1.40 4.30 7.31
C VAL A 267 -0.04 3.74 7.72
N GLY A 268 0.52 4.23 8.81
CA GLY A 268 1.78 3.75 9.36
C GLY A 268 2.82 4.84 9.58
N LEU A 269 2.56 6.09 9.20
CA LEU A 269 3.37 7.22 9.66
C LEU A 269 3.13 7.46 11.15
N VAL A 270 4.17 7.91 11.85
CA VAL A 270 4.04 8.36 13.25
C VAL A 270 2.93 9.40 13.35
N GLY A 271 2.06 9.25 14.35
CA GLY A 271 0.88 10.09 14.52
C GLY A 271 -0.35 9.67 13.71
N SER A 272 -0.27 8.57 12.93
CA SER A 272 -1.44 7.95 12.32
C SER A 272 -2.02 6.87 13.23
N PRO A 273 -3.34 6.60 13.16
CA PRO A 273 -3.93 5.41 13.77
C PRO A 273 -3.20 4.15 13.34
N LEU A 274 -3.21 3.10 14.17
CA LEU A 274 -2.70 1.81 13.74
C LEU A 274 -3.62 1.19 12.67
N HIS A 275 -3.06 0.35 11.81
CA HIS A 275 -3.76 -0.22 10.64
C HIS A 275 -5.12 -0.85 10.99
N PRO A 276 -5.24 -1.78 11.98
CA PRO A 276 -6.52 -2.35 12.33
C PRO A 276 -7.51 -1.30 12.87
N ASP A 277 -7.03 -0.31 13.62
CA ASP A 277 -7.88 0.74 14.19
C ASP A 277 -8.47 1.63 13.09
N SER A 278 -7.64 2.01 12.11
CA SER A 278 -8.06 2.82 10.95
C SER A 278 -9.11 2.07 10.11
N LEU A 279 -8.87 0.79 9.81
CA LEU A 279 -9.81 -0.06 9.09
C LEU A 279 -11.13 -0.24 9.86
N ALA A 280 -11.06 -0.55 11.17
CA ALA A 280 -12.24 -0.71 12.02
C ALA A 280 -13.06 0.57 12.09
N TRP A 281 -12.40 1.72 12.21
CA TRP A 281 -13.08 3.01 12.22
C TRP A 281 -13.86 3.24 10.92
N PHE A 282 -13.27 2.97 9.76
CA PHE A 282 -13.95 3.18 8.48
C PHE A 282 -15.08 2.17 8.26
N ALA A 283 -14.93 0.91 8.70
CA ALA A 283 -16.02 -0.07 8.67
C ALA A 283 -17.25 0.41 9.46
N LYS A 284 -17.05 1.05 10.62
CA LYS A 284 -18.14 1.68 11.38
C LYS A 284 -18.81 2.82 10.60
N GLN A 285 -18.05 3.64 9.87
CA GLN A 285 -18.61 4.71 9.03
C GLN A 285 -19.44 4.13 7.86
N LEU A 286 -18.97 3.06 7.22
CA LEU A 286 -19.70 2.36 6.16
C LEU A 286 -21.05 1.84 6.68
N ARG A 287 -21.09 1.18 7.84
CA ARG A 287 -22.35 0.70 8.48
C ARG A 287 -23.28 1.84 8.83
N ALA A 288 -22.75 2.89 9.47
CA ALA A 288 -23.53 4.06 9.82
C ALA A 288 -24.18 4.73 8.60
N ALA A 289 -23.50 4.64 7.44
CA ALA A 289 -24.05 5.08 6.17
C ALA A 289 -25.01 4.05 5.52
N GLY A 290 -25.25 2.87 6.10
CA GLY A 290 -26.18 1.86 5.58
C GLY A 290 -25.57 0.97 4.48
N VAL A 291 -24.24 0.83 4.41
CA VAL A 291 -23.59 -0.18 3.55
C VAL A 291 -23.83 -1.57 4.16
N ALA A 292 -24.26 -2.51 3.35
CA ALA A 292 -24.57 -3.87 3.82
C ALA A 292 -23.31 -4.63 4.24
N GLU A 293 -23.41 -5.52 5.25
CA GLU A 293 -22.26 -6.29 5.74
C GLU A 293 -21.58 -7.12 4.63
N ARG A 294 -22.39 -7.71 3.72
CA ARG A 294 -21.86 -8.47 2.58
C ARG A 294 -20.92 -7.63 1.69
N ASP A 295 -21.24 -6.34 1.56
CA ASP A 295 -20.48 -5.40 0.72
C ASP A 295 -19.21 -4.93 1.46
N ILE A 296 -19.30 -4.77 2.80
CA ILE A 296 -18.13 -4.53 3.66
C ILE A 296 -17.20 -5.74 3.60
N ASP A 297 -17.73 -6.95 3.74
CA ASP A 297 -16.95 -8.18 3.63
C ASP A 297 -16.27 -8.33 2.27
N ALA A 298 -16.98 -8.01 1.18
CA ALA A 298 -16.39 -8.00 -0.14
C ALA A 298 -15.17 -7.06 -0.21
N MET A 299 -15.32 -5.82 0.24
CA MET A 299 -14.27 -4.80 0.17
C MET A 299 -13.07 -5.07 1.08
N TYR A 300 -13.26 -5.73 2.21
CA TYR A 300 -12.20 -5.98 3.20
C TYR A 300 -11.55 -7.36 3.08
N LYS A 301 -12.25 -8.35 2.49
CA LYS A 301 -11.86 -9.77 2.51
C LYS A 301 -11.77 -10.36 1.11
N ASP A 302 -12.88 -10.40 0.35
CA ASP A 302 -12.96 -11.14 -0.90
C ASP A 302 -12.19 -10.44 -2.04
N ASN A 303 -12.42 -9.15 -2.21
CA ASN A 303 -11.78 -8.37 -3.28
C ASN A 303 -10.25 -8.29 -3.11
N PRO A 304 -9.71 -7.92 -1.90
CA PRO A 304 -8.27 -7.92 -1.72
C PRO A 304 -7.65 -9.32 -1.82
N ALA A 305 -8.34 -10.38 -1.38
CA ALA A 305 -7.88 -11.75 -1.58
C ALA A 305 -7.81 -12.09 -3.08
N THR A 306 -8.85 -11.76 -3.84
CA THR A 306 -8.90 -11.94 -5.30
C THR A 306 -7.78 -11.16 -6.00
N ALA A 307 -7.57 -9.90 -5.62
CA ALA A 307 -6.52 -9.04 -6.16
C ALA A 307 -5.10 -9.57 -5.89
N LEU A 308 -4.91 -10.37 -4.85
CA LEU A 308 -3.64 -11.02 -4.53
C LEU A 308 -3.55 -12.48 -5.06
N GLY A 309 -4.57 -12.96 -5.78
CA GLY A 309 -4.64 -14.35 -6.24
C GLY A 309 -4.71 -15.36 -5.09
N LEU A 310 -5.30 -14.98 -3.96
CA LEU A 310 -5.47 -15.85 -2.80
C LEU A 310 -6.81 -16.60 -2.87
N PRO A 311 -6.89 -17.82 -2.30
CA PRO A 311 -8.18 -18.50 -2.18
C PRO A 311 -9.13 -17.72 -1.29
N LEU A 312 -10.39 -17.65 -1.68
CA LEU A 312 -11.44 -17.10 -0.82
C LEU A 312 -11.64 -18.02 0.39
N ARG A 313 -11.86 -17.43 1.57
CA ARG A 313 -12.22 -18.18 2.78
C ARG A 313 -13.73 -18.35 2.86
N PRO A 314 -14.23 -19.48 3.38
CA PRO A 314 -15.66 -19.62 3.68
C PRO A 314 -16.10 -18.46 4.58
N ARG A 315 -17.28 -17.89 4.29
CA ARG A 315 -17.91 -16.92 5.18
C ARG A 315 -18.46 -17.70 6.38
N THR A 316 -17.99 -17.38 7.58
CA THR A 316 -18.48 -17.94 8.86
C THR A 316 -19.68 -17.15 9.37
#